data_12cd52209e2f5b66591abffef60ccc0a
#
_entry.id   12cd52209e2f5b66591abffef60ccc0a
#
_cell.length_a   1.000
_cell.length_b   1.000
_cell.length_c   1.000
_cell.angle_alpha   90.00
_cell.angle_beta   90.00
_cell.angle_gamma   90.00
#
_symmetry.space_group_name_H-M   'P 1'
#
loop_
_entity.id
_entity.type
_entity.pdbx_description
1 polymer ?
#
loop_
_entity_poly.entity_id
_entity_poly.type
_entity_poly.pdbx_seq_one_letter_code
_entity_poly.pdbx_strand_id
1 'polypeptide(L)'
;MKQIIKKIRLAVGMSQQQFADHMGVTFATINRWENGRSYPNQLAQNKLFDFCKANDIPVDVFIDEKIEATVLQVSDVKDKAILYHGSKSGLKGMIAPISRERCDFGKGFYLGTDPLQPLTLICDFAKAKFYVLSLDLKGLKTLEVQADIEWAMLVAFYRGKMEGIKGTPFYAKYQKMARGYDVVIGYIADDRMFVVLDNFFQGTITDKALVHSLSALQLGKQYVCITQKACDQLKIEAEIPLSSLERQYMQSISLQNRAAGIALANDICRKHRRDGRFFDEIIEDAYKEV
;
A
#
# COMPACT_ATOMS: atom_id res chain seq x y z
N MET A 1 18.09 -12.45 -0.60
CA MET A 1 19.28 -12.09 0.19
C MET A 1 20.63 -12.36 -0.53
N LYS A 2 20.83 -13.50 -1.21
CA LYS A 2 22.06 -13.82 -1.95
C LYS A 2 22.54 -12.69 -2.89
N GLN A 3 21.68 -12.23 -3.79
CA GLN A 3 22.01 -11.15 -4.75
C GLN A 3 22.14 -9.77 -4.07
N ILE A 4 21.36 -9.51 -3.04
CA ILE A 4 21.34 -8.24 -2.30
C ILE A 4 22.70 -7.96 -1.65
N ILE A 5 23.28 -8.92 -0.95
CA ILE A 5 24.59 -8.74 -0.27
C ILE A 5 25.68 -8.38 -1.28
N LYS A 6 25.72 -9.08 -2.42
CA LYS A 6 26.66 -8.77 -3.49
C LYS A 6 26.44 -7.37 -4.07
N LYS A 7 25.17 -6.98 -4.30
CA LYS A 7 24.81 -5.65 -4.81
C LYS A 7 25.20 -4.53 -3.85
N ILE A 8 24.93 -4.70 -2.54
CA ILE A 8 25.34 -3.76 -1.49
C ILE A 8 26.84 -3.54 -1.54
N ARG A 9 27.63 -4.60 -1.57
CA ARG A 9 29.10 -4.50 -1.64
C ARG A 9 29.57 -3.79 -2.91
N LEU A 10 29.00 -4.13 -4.05
CA LEU A 10 29.37 -3.53 -5.33
C LEU A 10 28.96 -2.06 -5.42
N ALA A 11 27.84 -1.66 -4.80
CA ALA A 11 27.39 -0.27 -4.78
C ALA A 11 28.42 0.68 -4.14
N VAL A 12 29.23 0.18 -3.21
CA VAL A 12 30.33 0.95 -2.58
C VAL A 12 31.72 0.59 -3.15
N GLY A 13 31.80 -0.19 -4.22
CA GLY A 13 33.06 -0.55 -4.87
C GLY A 13 33.99 -1.45 -4.06
N MET A 14 33.50 -2.13 -3.01
CA MET A 14 34.34 -2.97 -2.14
C MET A 14 34.60 -4.35 -2.73
N SER A 15 35.81 -4.89 -2.50
CA SER A 15 36.09 -6.32 -2.65
C SER A 15 35.42 -7.15 -1.57
N GLN A 16 35.28 -8.46 -1.75
CA GLN A 16 34.76 -9.35 -0.71
C GLN A 16 35.54 -9.29 0.58
N GLN A 17 36.87 -9.13 0.50
CA GLN A 17 37.75 -9.00 1.69
C GLN A 17 37.47 -7.70 2.44
N GLN A 18 37.45 -6.55 1.76
CA GLN A 18 37.17 -5.26 2.37
C GLN A 18 35.77 -5.24 3.04
N PHE A 19 34.80 -5.83 2.38
CA PHE A 19 33.45 -5.92 2.94
C PHE A 19 33.39 -6.87 4.14
N ALA A 20 34.16 -7.97 4.13
CA ALA A 20 34.26 -8.88 5.27
C ALA A 20 34.88 -8.18 6.49
N ASP A 21 35.97 -7.44 6.28
CA ASP A 21 36.63 -6.67 7.32
C ASP A 21 35.68 -5.64 7.95
N HIS A 22 34.94 -4.91 7.10
CA HIS A 22 33.96 -3.93 7.55
C HIS A 22 32.81 -4.59 8.33
N MET A 23 32.32 -5.72 7.85
CA MET A 23 31.26 -6.48 8.51
C MET A 23 31.73 -7.23 9.77
N GLY A 24 33.04 -7.30 10.03
CA GLY A 24 33.61 -8.05 11.15
C GLY A 24 33.41 -9.56 11.02
N VAL A 25 33.50 -10.08 9.79
CA VAL A 25 33.37 -11.51 9.48
C VAL A 25 34.52 -11.94 8.57
N THR A 26 34.63 -13.24 8.30
CA THR A 26 35.66 -13.73 7.39
C THR A 26 35.27 -13.58 5.92
N PHE A 27 36.23 -13.48 5.02
CA PHE A 27 36.03 -13.56 3.57
C PHE A 27 35.17 -14.77 3.19
N ALA A 28 35.46 -15.94 3.76
CA ALA A 28 34.70 -17.17 3.50
C ALA A 28 33.21 -17.03 3.90
N THR A 29 32.92 -16.22 4.92
CA THR A 29 31.55 -15.93 5.35
C THR A 29 30.82 -15.08 4.29
N ILE A 30 31.43 -13.99 3.82
CA ILE A 30 30.87 -13.16 2.75
C ILE A 30 30.65 -13.98 1.48
N ASN A 31 31.66 -14.77 1.08
CA ASN A 31 31.55 -15.64 -0.09
C ASN A 31 30.37 -16.63 0.03
N ARG A 32 30.16 -17.25 1.21
CA ARG A 32 29.02 -18.14 1.45
C ARG A 32 27.69 -17.39 1.36
N TRP A 33 27.59 -16.17 1.91
CA TRP A 33 26.39 -15.34 1.83
C TRP A 33 26.04 -14.95 0.40
N GLU A 34 27.03 -14.46 -0.36
CA GLU A 34 26.85 -14.05 -1.76
C GLU A 34 26.51 -15.23 -2.69
N ASN A 35 26.94 -16.44 -2.34
CA ASN A 35 26.63 -17.67 -3.07
C ASN A 35 25.38 -18.40 -2.54
N GLY A 36 24.72 -17.89 -1.48
CA GLY A 36 23.52 -18.46 -0.90
C GLY A 36 23.72 -19.79 -0.16
N ARG A 37 24.97 -20.10 0.21
CA ARG A 37 25.35 -21.30 0.98
C ARG A 37 25.07 -21.13 2.48
N SER A 38 24.96 -19.92 2.97
CA SER A 38 24.52 -19.56 4.31
C SER A 38 23.88 -18.17 4.31
N TYR A 39 23.25 -17.80 5.41
CA TYR A 39 22.59 -16.48 5.57
C TYR A 39 23.15 -15.75 6.78
N PRO A 40 23.21 -14.40 6.76
CA PRO A 40 23.58 -13.62 7.94
C PRO A 40 22.60 -13.91 9.10
N ASN A 41 23.14 -14.04 10.30
CA ASN A 41 22.33 -14.04 11.51
C ASN A 41 21.76 -12.63 11.79
N GLN A 42 20.88 -12.49 12.81
CA GLN A 42 20.20 -11.23 13.10
C GLN A 42 21.18 -10.07 13.35
N LEU A 43 22.28 -10.31 14.06
CA LEU A 43 23.29 -9.27 14.34
C LEU A 43 23.96 -8.78 13.05
N ALA A 44 24.33 -9.70 12.17
CA ALA A 44 24.94 -9.36 10.89
C ALA A 44 23.93 -8.66 9.95
N GLN A 45 22.64 -9.00 10.03
CA GLN A 45 21.59 -8.32 9.28
C GLN A 45 21.40 -6.87 9.74
N ASN A 46 21.38 -6.64 11.06
CA ASN A 46 21.34 -5.28 11.62
C ASN A 46 22.54 -4.46 11.16
N LYS A 47 23.73 -5.05 11.21
CA LYS A 47 24.96 -4.38 10.74
C LYS A 47 24.95 -4.08 9.23
N LEU A 48 24.36 -4.97 8.41
CA LEU A 48 24.11 -4.70 6.99
C LEU A 48 23.15 -3.53 6.78
N PHE A 49 22.10 -3.45 7.58
CA PHE A 49 21.15 -2.34 7.52
C PHE A 49 21.80 -1.02 7.89
N ASP A 50 22.54 -0.97 8.99
CA ASP A 50 23.28 0.22 9.42
C ASP A 50 24.33 0.64 8.38
N PHE A 51 24.99 -0.33 7.74
CA PHE A 51 25.93 -0.08 6.65
C PHE A 51 25.23 0.54 5.43
N CYS A 52 24.08 0.01 5.02
CA CYS A 52 23.31 0.58 3.92
C CYS A 52 22.88 2.02 4.22
N LYS A 53 22.41 2.27 5.44
CA LYS A 53 22.01 3.61 5.89
C LYS A 53 23.20 4.59 5.91
N ALA A 54 24.35 4.17 6.41
CA ALA A 54 25.55 5.01 6.50
C ALA A 54 26.18 5.34 5.12
N ASN A 55 25.87 4.55 4.09
CA ASN A 55 26.38 4.73 2.73
C ASN A 55 25.28 5.16 1.74
N ASP A 56 24.13 5.58 2.20
CA ASP A 56 22.96 5.99 1.38
C ASP A 56 22.61 4.96 0.29
N ILE A 57 22.71 3.65 0.63
CA ILE A 57 22.36 2.57 -0.29
C ILE A 57 20.83 2.34 -0.19
N PRO A 58 20.06 2.68 -1.23
CA PRO A 58 18.63 2.45 -1.24
C PRO A 58 18.34 0.94 -1.44
N VAL A 59 17.88 0.27 -0.40
CA VAL A 59 17.56 -1.18 -0.46
C VAL A 59 16.27 -1.45 -1.25
N ASP A 60 15.40 -0.47 -1.39
CA ASP A 60 14.19 -0.50 -2.24
C ASP A 60 14.52 -0.72 -3.71
N VAL A 61 15.59 -0.15 -4.24
CA VAL A 61 16.04 -0.39 -5.63
C VAL A 61 16.15 -1.90 -5.94
N PHE A 62 16.51 -2.73 -4.97
CA PHE A 62 16.59 -4.18 -5.20
C PHE A 62 15.22 -4.86 -5.31
N ILE A 63 14.20 -4.30 -4.65
CA ILE A 63 12.82 -4.77 -4.78
C ILE A 63 12.27 -4.28 -6.12
N ASP A 64 12.51 -3.02 -6.46
CA ASP A 64 12.06 -2.40 -7.72
C ASP A 64 12.62 -3.13 -8.93
N GLU A 65 13.92 -3.47 -8.93
CA GLU A 65 14.51 -4.30 -10.00
C GLU A 65 13.83 -5.67 -10.14
N LYS A 66 13.43 -6.32 -9.04
CA LYS A 66 12.69 -7.59 -9.11
C LYS A 66 11.30 -7.41 -9.69
N ILE A 67 10.62 -6.31 -9.31
CA ILE A 67 9.30 -5.96 -9.81
C ILE A 67 9.39 -5.68 -11.31
N GLU A 68 10.32 -4.81 -11.73
CA GLU A 68 10.53 -4.46 -13.14
C GLU A 68 10.86 -5.70 -13.98
N ALA A 69 11.78 -6.55 -13.52
CA ALA A 69 12.12 -7.78 -14.22
C ALA A 69 10.92 -8.72 -14.37
N THR A 70 10.01 -8.74 -13.40
CA THR A 70 8.77 -9.53 -13.47
C THR A 70 7.80 -8.90 -14.46
N VAL A 71 7.58 -7.58 -14.39
CA VAL A 71 6.66 -6.86 -15.27
C VAL A 71 7.07 -6.98 -16.73
N LEU A 72 8.38 -6.92 -17.03
CA LEU A 72 8.92 -7.10 -18.38
C LEU A 72 8.67 -8.52 -18.95
N GLN A 73 8.45 -9.51 -18.09
CA GLN A 73 8.16 -10.89 -18.52
C GLN A 73 6.66 -11.16 -18.70
N VAL A 74 5.80 -10.24 -18.23
CA VAL A 74 4.35 -10.40 -18.40
C VAL A 74 4.00 -10.15 -19.87
N SER A 75 3.57 -11.21 -20.57
CA SER A 75 3.05 -11.09 -21.93
C SER A 75 1.67 -10.40 -21.92
N ASP A 76 1.39 -9.57 -22.93
CA ASP A 76 0.10 -8.89 -23.13
C ASP A 76 -0.30 -7.90 -22.04
N VAL A 77 0.65 -7.05 -21.60
CA VAL A 77 0.40 -5.97 -20.63
C VAL A 77 -0.61 -4.93 -21.16
N LYS A 78 -0.81 -4.83 -22.49
CA LYS A 78 -1.62 -3.77 -23.11
C LYS A 78 -3.06 -3.69 -22.61
N ASP A 79 -3.64 -4.83 -22.21
CA ASP A 79 -5.05 -4.93 -21.81
C ASP A 79 -5.22 -5.34 -20.34
N LYS A 80 -4.12 -5.39 -19.56
CA LYS A 80 -4.14 -5.83 -18.16
C LYS A 80 -3.56 -4.78 -17.23
N ALA A 81 -4.18 -4.63 -16.07
CA ALA A 81 -3.60 -3.83 -14.99
C ALA A 81 -2.56 -4.66 -14.22
N ILE A 82 -1.34 -4.14 -14.09
CA ILE A 82 -0.32 -4.69 -13.18
C ILE A 82 -0.55 -4.08 -11.81
N LEU A 83 -0.73 -4.95 -10.83
CA LEU A 83 -1.15 -4.58 -9.48
C LEU A 83 -0.33 -5.34 -8.44
N TYR A 84 -0.29 -4.79 -7.23
CA TYR A 84 0.53 -5.28 -6.14
C TYR A 84 -0.31 -5.64 -4.92
N HIS A 85 0.07 -6.74 -4.26
CA HIS A 85 -0.60 -7.19 -3.04
C HIS A 85 0.41 -7.64 -1.99
N GLY A 86 0.16 -7.30 -0.74
CA GLY A 86 0.95 -7.74 0.40
C GLY A 86 0.16 -8.73 1.27
N SER A 87 0.73 -9.91 1.50
CA SER A 87 0.17 -10.90 2.42
C SER A 87 1.08 -11.15 3.61
N LYS A 88 0.54 -11.11 4.82
CA LYS A 88 1.28 -11.33 6.07
C LYS A 88 1.85 -12.75 6.21
N SER A 89 1.24 -13.74 5.55
CA SER A 89 1.60 -15.16 5.67
C SER A 89 1.61 -15.91 4.34
N GLY A 90 1.48 -15.20 3.22
CA GLY A 90 1.30 -15.75 1.88
C GLY A 90 -0.18 -16.01 1.55
N LEU A 91 -0.49 -16.02 0.24
CA LEU A 91 -1.79 -16.40 -0.26
C LEU A 91 -1.92 -17.93 -0.24
N LYS A 92 -3.08 -18.43 0.15
CA LYS A 92 -3.37 -19.86 0.21
C LYS A 92 -4.69 -20.14 -0.52
N GLY A 93 -4.66 -21.11 -1.41
CA GLY A 93 -5.85 -21.50 -2.17
C GLY A 93 -6.26 -20.46 -3.23
N MET A 94 -7.53 -20.43 -3.55
CA MET A 94 -8.11 -19.52 -4.54
C MET A 94 -8.20 -18.09 -4.01
N ILE A 95 -7.90 -17.11 -4.86
CA ILE A 95 -8.11 -15.70 -4.56
C ILE A 95 -9.61 -15.43 -4.46
N ALA A 96 -10.04 -14.78 -3.39
CA ALA A 96 -11.44 -14.52 -3.14
C ALA A 96 -11.65 -13.15 -2.43
N PRO A 97 -12.83 -12.53 -2.52
CA PRO A 97 -13.13 -11.22 -1.93
C PRO A 97 -13.43 -11.35 -0.41
N ILE A 98 -12.42 -11.74 0.38
CA ILE A 98 -12.55 -12.12 1.80
C ILE A 98 -11.88 -11.17 2.80
N SER A 99 -11.63 -9.91 2.43
CA SER A 99 -11.12 -8.94 3.40
C SER A 99 -12.10 -8.69 4.56
N ARG A 100 -11.65 -7.90 5.56
CA ARG A 100 -12.53 -7.41 6.62
C ARG A 100 -13.68 -6.57 6.04
N GLU A 101 -14.81 -6.52 6.72
CA GLU A 101 -16.00 -5.76 6.26
C GLU A 101 -15.77 -4.24 6.22
N ARG A 102 -15.06 -3.72 7.24
CA ARG A 102 -14.83 -2.27 7.39
C ARG A 102 -13.51 -1.82 6.75
N CYS A 103 -13.27 -2.26 5.50
CA CYS A 103 -12.24 -1.69 4.64
C CYS A 103 -12.82 -0.54 3.81
N ASP A 104 -11.99 0.22 3.08
CA ASP A 104 -12.38 1.44 2.36
C ASP A 104 -13.54 1.26 1.38
N PHE A 105 -13.63 0.09 0.74
CA PHE A 105 -14.69 -0.29 -0.18
C PHE A 105 -15.37 -1.62 0.21
N GLY A 106 -15.39 -1.91 1.53
CA GLY A 106 -16.03 -3.11 2.06
C GLY A 106 -15.23 -4.39 1.82
N LYS A 107 -15.94 -5.53 1.73
CA LYS A 107 -15.30 -6.83 1.44
C LYS A 107 -14.79 -6.88 0.01
N GLY A 108 -13.55 -7.35 -0.16
CA GLY A 108 -12.92 -7.51 -1.47
C GLY A 108 -11.53 -8.10 -1.38
N PHE A 109 -10.89 -8.30 -2.52
CA PHE A 109 -9.47 -8.55 -2.63
C PHE A 109 -8.78 -7.26 -3.08
N TYR A 110 -7.93 -6.71 -2.23
CA TYR A 110 -7.33 -5.39 -2.37
C TYR A 110 -5.97 -5.45 -3.04
N LEU A 111 -5.76 -4.60 -4.05
CA LEU A 111 -4.52 -4.48 -4.82
C LEU A 111 -4.18 -3.01 -4.99
N GLY A 112 -2.90 -2.65 -4.95
CA GLY A 112 -2.42 -1.29 -5.18
C GLY A 112 -1.72 -1.12 -6.52
N THR A 113 -1.70 0.10 -7.05
CA THR A 113 -0.89 0.46 -8.23
C THR A 113 0.54 0.83 -7.86
N ASP A 114 0.79 1.17 -6.60
CA ASP A 114 2.09 1.50 -6.05
C ASP A 114 2.61 0.31 -5.21
N PRO A 115 3.79 -0.25 -5.52
CA PRO A 115 4.36 -1.37 -4.78
C PRO A 115 4.74 -1.01 -3.34
N LEU A 116 5.07 0.25 -3.05
CA LEU A 116 5.54 0.68 -1.74
C LEU A 116 4.46 0.51 -0.66
N GLN A 117 3.20 0.80 -1.01
CA GLN A 117 2.09 0.70 -0.07
C GLN A 117 1.90 -0.72 0.50
N PRO A 118 1.71 -1.79 -0.31
CA PRO A 118 1.60 -3.14 0.24
C PRO A 118 2.90 -3.63 0.90
N LEU A 119 4.08 -3.19 0.45
CA LEU A 119 5.36 -3.53 1.08
C LEU A 119 5.44 -2.98 2.51
N THR A 120 5.05 -1.72 2.74
CA THR A 120 5.05 -1.10 4.07
C THR A 120 4.02 -1.72 5.01
N LEU A 121 2.88 -2.20 4.48
CA LEU A 121 1.84 -2.86 5.28
C LEU A 121 2.24 -4.25 5.81
N ILE A 122 3.19 -4.91 5.16
CA ILE A 122 3.60 -6.29 5.52
C ILE A 122 4.99 -6.39 6.13
N CYS A 123 5.75 -5.30 6.21
CA CYS A 123 7.16 -5.30 6.63
C CYS A 123 7.38 -5.81 8.07
N ASP A 124 6.37 -5.73 8.95
CA ASP A 124 6.44 -6.22 10.33
C ASP A 124 6.30 -7.74 10.46
N PHE A 125 5.92 -8.44 9.39
CA PHE A 125 5.62 -9.87 9.45
C PHE A 125 6.74 -10.72 8.85
N ALA A 126 7.31 -11.62 9.67
CA ALA A 126 8.44 -12.46 9.26
C ALA A 126 8.15 -13.41 8.08
N LYS A 127 6.89 -13.80 7.90
CA LYS A 127 6.44 -14.68 6.82
C LYS A 127 5.74 -13.94 5.69
N ALA A 128 5.90 -12.61 5.66
CA ALA A 128 5.28 -11.78 4.64
C ALA A 128 5.76 -12.11 3.23
N LYS A 129 4.84 -12.01 2.30
CA LYS A 129 5.09 -12.18 0.87
C LYS A 129 4.44 -11.05 0.10
N PHE A 130 5.18 -10.51 -0.83
CA PHE A 130 4.73 -9.52 -1.78
C PHE A 130 4.41 -10.21 -3.12
N TYR A 131 3.35 -9.78 -3.75
CA TYR A 131 2.85 -10.35 -5.00
C TYR A 131 2.77 -9.29 -6.08
N VAL A 132 3.23 -9.63 -7.28
CA VAL A 132 2.91 -8.95 -8.53
C VAL A 132 1.80 -9.74 -9.20
N LEU A 133 0.70 -9.06 -9.50
CA LEU A 133 -0.45 -9.69 -10.15
C LEU A 133 -0.83 -8.92 -11.42
N SER A 134 -1.41 -9.61 -12.37
CA SER A 134 -2.10 -8.99 -13.49
C SER A 134 -3.60 -9.20 -13.35
N LEU A 135 -4.40 -8.17 -13.65
CA LEU A 135 -5.86 -8.20 -13.69
C LEU A 135 -6.32 -7.91 -15.11
N ASP A 136 -7.01 -8.85 -15.72
CA ASP A 136 -7.73 -8.63 -16.96
C ASP A 136 -9.10 -8.00 -16.66
N LEU A 137 -9.33 -6.78 -17.16
CA LEU A 137 -10.59 -6.06 -16.94
C LEU A 137 -11.68 -6.40 -17.96
N LYS A 138 -11.37 -7.24 -18.95
CA LYS A 138 -12.32 -7.59 -20.02
C LYS A 138 -13.57 -8.26 -19.46
N GLY A 139 -14.73 -7.67 -19.76
CA GLY A 139 -16.01 -8.20 -19.31
C GLY A 139 -16.32 -7.97 -17.83
N LEU A 140 -15.49 -7.26 -17.08
CA LEU A 140 -15.76 -6.81 -15.73
C LEU A 140 -16.43 -5.43 -15.75
N LYS A 141 -17.37 -5.22 -14.84
CA LYS A 141 -17.95 -3.90 -14.57
C LYS A 141 -17.11 -3.19 -13.52
N THR A 142 -16.57 -2.03 -13.89
CA THR A 142 -15.69 -1.23 -13.02
C THR A 142 -16.38 0.04 -12.57
N LEU A 143 -16.27 0.37 -11.29
CA LEU A 143 -16.61 1.67 -10.71
C LEU A 143 -15.30 2.39 -10.39
N GLU A 144 -15.05 3.52 -11.05
CA GLU A 144 -13.92 4.39 -10.71
C GLU A 144 -14.41 5.60 -9.93
N VAL A 145 -13.86 5.79 -8.72
CA VAL A 145 -14.20 6.89 -7.81
C VAL A 145 -13.04 7.88 -7.78
N GLN A 146 -13.35 9.16 -8.06
CA GLN A 146 -12.35 10.23 -8.09
C GLN A 146 -11.93 10.64 -6.68
N ALA A 147 -10.78 11.34 -6.55
CA ALA A 147 -10.28 11.87 -5.29
C ALA A 147 -11.06 13.13 -4.86
N ASP A 148 -12.29 12.97 -4.46
CA ASP A 148 -13.19 14.04 -4.06
C ASP A 148 -13.98 13.66 -2.80
N ILE A 149 -14.98 14.49 -2.45
CA ILE A 149 -15.84 14.24 -1.30
C ILE A 149 -16.67 12.95 -1.46
N GLU A 150 -17.04 12.56 -2.67
CA GLU A 150 -17.80 11.33 -2.92
C GLU A 150 -16.97 10.09 -2.54
N TRP A 151 -15.67 10.09 -2.82
CA TRP A 151 -14.77 9.06 -2.37
C TRP A 151 -14.72 8.98 -0.83
N ALA A 152 -14.58 10.13 -0.16
CA ALA A 152 -14.51 10.18 1.29
C ALA A 152 -15.82 9.68 1.94
N MET A 153 -16.95 10.05 1.38
CA MET A 153 -18.27 9.61 1.86
C MET A 153 -18.49 8.12 1.59
N LEU A 154 -18.03 7.57 0.47
CA LEU A 154 -18.06 6.13 0.19
C LEU A 154 -17.21 5.36 1.21
N VAL A 155 -16.00 5.85 1.51
CA VAL A 155 -15.15 5.28 2.56
C VAL A 155 -15.83 5.39 3.93
N ALA A 156 -16.47 6.53 4.25
CA ALA A 156 -17.24 6.72 5.48
C ALA A 156 -18.36 5.68 5.61
N PHE A 157 -19.10 5.42 4.53
CA PHE A 157 -20.15 4.41 4.49
C PHE A 157 -19.60 3.03 4.85
N TYR A 158 -18.57 2.55 4.14
CA TYR A 158 -18.00 1.21 4.37
C TYR A 158 -17.32 1.07 5.73
N ARG A 159 -16.74 2.13 6.26
CA ARG A 159 -16.16 2.15 7.62
C ARG A 159 -17.21 2.30 8.73
N GLY A 160 -18.49 2.39 8.39
CA GLY A 160 -19.61 2.47 9.36
C GLY A 160 -19.73 3.83 10.05
N LYS A 161 -19.20 4.91 9.44
CA LYS A 161 -19.31 6.27 10.00
C LYS A 161 -20.66 6.93 9.72
N MET A 162 -21.52 6.30 8.89
CA MET A 162 -22.84 6.78 8.51
C MET A 162 -24.00 5.99 9.16
N GLU A 163 -23.74 5.11 10.11
CA GLU A 163 -24.80 4.29 10.74
C GLU A 163 -25.90 5.12 11.37
N GLY A 164 -25.57 6.32 11.90
CA GLY A 164 -26.53 7.24 12.50
C GLY A 164 -27.60 7.76 11.54
N ILE A 165 -27.34 7.78 10.23
CA ILE A 165 -28.30 8.25 9.20
C ILE A 165 -28.86 7.09 8.36
N LYS A 166 -28.78 5.87 8.86
CA LYS A 166 -29.34 4.70 8.20
C LYS A 166 -30.84 4.87 7.92
N GLY A 167 -31.24 4.59 6.69
CA GLY A 167 -32.64 4.76 6.24
C GLY A 167 -32.86 6.05 5.45
N THR A 168 -31.94 7.01 5.45
CA THR A 168 -32.05 8.22 4.61
C THR A 168 -31.72 7.94 3.14
N PRO A 169 -32.21 8.76 2.18
CA PRO A 169 -31.81 8.71 0.78
C PRO A 169 -30.30 8.86 0.59
N PHE A 170 -29.64 9.70 1.40
CA PHE A 170 -28.20 9.90 1.40
C PHE A 170 -27.42 8.61 1.74
N TYR A 171 -27.82 7.90 2.80
CA TYR A 171 -27.24 6.59 3.14
C TYR A 171 -27.45 5.58 2.01
N ALA A 172 -28.67 5.53 1.44
CA ALA A 172 -29.04 4.62 0.38
C ALA A 172 -28.22 4.87 -0.92
N LYS A 173 -27.81 6.11 -1.19
CA LYS A 173 -26.92 6.46 -2.31
C LYS A 173 -25.62 5.65 -2.23
N TYR A 174 -24.89 5.74 -1.11
CA TYR A 174 -23.60 5.04 -0.94
C TYR A 174 -23.75 3.52 -0.80
N GLN A 175 -24.83 3.07 -0.18
CA GLN A 175 -25.17 1.63 -0.11
C GLN A 175 -25.34 0.99 -1.49
N LYS A 176 -25.83 1.75 -2.47
CA LYS A 176 -26.08 1.26 -3.83
C LYS A 176 -24.92 1.53 -4.79
N MET A 177 -24.00 2.46 -4.45
CA MET A 177 -23.00 2.99 -5.38
C MET A 177 -22.13 1.91 -6.02
N ALA A 178 -21.66 0.95 -5.25
CA ALA A 178 -20.83 -0.16 -5.76
C ALA A 178 -21.65 -1.40 -6.18
N ARG A 179 -22.99 -1.34 -6.10
CA ARG A 179 -23.84 -2.50 -6.38
C ARG A 179 -23.83 -2.86 -7.87
N GLY A 180 -23.54 -4.11 -8.19
CA GLY A 180 -23.54 -4.62 -9.56
C GLY A 180 -22.25 -4.36 -10.33
N TYR A 181 -21.23 -3.82 -9.68
CA TYR A 181 -19.85 -3.75 -10.18
C TYR A 181 -19.05 -4.99 -9.74
N ASP A 182 -18.00 -5.29 -10.48
CA ASP A 182 -17.06 -6.38 -10.18
C ASP A 182 -15.80 -5.87 -9.51
N VAL A 183 -15.37 -4.64 -9.89
CA VAL A 183 -14.16 -3.99 -9.37
C VAL A 183 -14.48 -2.54 -9.01
N VAL A 184 -14.05 -2.11 -7.83
CA VAL A 184 -14.02 -0.70 -7.43
C VAL A 184 -12.59 -0.19 -7.51
N ILE A 185 -12.40 0.94 -8.20
CA ILE A 185 -11.11 1.61 -8.36
C ILE A 185 -11.20 2.95 -7.66
N GLY A 186 -10.29 3.23 -6.74
CA GLY A 186 -10.27 4.50 -6.02
C GLY A 186 -8.91 4.76 -5.39
N TYR A 187 -8.80 5.82 -4.63
CA TYR A 187 -7.55 6.18 -3.97
C TYR A 187 -7.33 5.35 -2.71
N ILE A 188 -6.07 5.11 -2.38
CA ILE A 188 -5.69 4.37 -1.18
C ILE A 188 -5.81 5.32 0.02
N ALA A 189 -6.55 4.91 1.06
CA ALA A 189 -6.48 5.58 2.35
C ALA A 189 -5.37 4.93 3.20
N ASP A 190 -4.13 5.30 2.92
CA ASP A 190 -2.97 4.85 3.71
C ASP A 190 -2.96 5.49 5.12
N ASP A 191 -1.97 5.15 5.93
CA ASP A 191 -1.83 5.66 7.30
C ASP A 191 -1.83 7.19 7.41
N ARG A 192 -1.34 7.89 6.37
CA ARG A 192 -1.30 9.36 6.30
C ARG A 192 -2.70 9.91 6.08
N MET A 193 -3.40 9.36 5.12
CA MET A 193 -4.77 9.76 4.79
C MET A 193 -5.77 9.31 5.85
N PHE A 194 -5.47 8.21 6.56
CA PHE A 194 -6.31 7.73 7.65
C PHE A 194 -6.50 8.79 8.73
N VAL A 195 -5.43 9.50 9.12
CA VAL A 195 -5.50 10.59 10.10
C VAL A 195 -6.39 11.74 9.60
N VAL A 196 -6.26 12.10 8.32
CA VAL A 196 -7.07 13.17 7.71
C VAL A 196 -8.55 12.77 7.64
N LEU A 197 -8.83 11.54 7.20
CA LEU A 197 -10.20 11.01 7.16
C LEU A 197 -10.84 10.94 8.56
N ASP A 198 -10.08 10.49 9.56
CA ASP A 198 -10.61 10.40 10.92
C ASP A 198 -10.90 11.79 11.50
N ASN A 199 -10.03 12.77 11.26
CA ASN A 199 -10.27 14.17 11.61
C ASN A 199 -11.52 14.73 10.91
N PHE A 200 -11.73 14.41 9.65
CA PHE A 200 -12.95 14.82 8.93
C PHE A 200 -14.19 14.19 9.55
N PHE A 201 -14.19 12.89 9.80
CA PHE A 201 -15.32 12.18 10.40
C PHE A 201 -15.61 12.59 11.84
N GLN A 202 -14.63 13.17 12.55
CA GLN A 202 -14.78 13.77 13.87
C GLN A 202 -15.22 15.25 13.82
N GLY A 203 -15.44 15.80 12.63
CA GLY A 203 -15.84 17.20 12.47
C GLY A 203 -14.74 18.23 12.84
N THR A 204 -13.46 17.83 12.82
CA THR A 204 -12.34 18.73 13.16
C THR A 204 -11.76 19.45 11.95
N ILE A 205 -12.00 18.94 10.75
CA ILE A 205 -11.62 19.56 9.47
C ILE A 205 -12.80 19.52 8.49
N THR A 206 -12.77 20.41 7.50
CA THR A 206 -13.79 20.53 6.47
C THR A 206 -13.54 19.58 5.29
N ASP A 207 -14.56 19.40 4.44
CA ASP A 207 -14.49 18.65 3.18
C ASP A 207 -13.45 19.22 2.22
N LYS A 208 -13.27 20.54 2.13
CA LYS A 208 -12.24 21.16 1.32
C LYS A 208 -10.84 20.90 1.85
N ALA A 209 -10.63 20.96 3.15
CA ALA A 209 -9.36 20.61 3.77
C ALA A 209 -8.99 19.15 3.49
N LEU A 210 -9.97 18.24 3.55
CA LEU A 210 -9.82 16.84 3.19
C LEU A 210 -9.41 16.67 1.72
N VAL A 211 -10.12 17.28 0.76
CA VAL A 211 -9.84 17.16 -0.68
C VAL A 211 -8.47 17.72 -1.05
N HIS A 212 -8.09 18.87 -0.47
CA HIS A 212 -6.73 19.42 -0.66
C HIS A 212 -5.64 18.50 -0.09
N SER A 213 -5.89 17.84 1.04
CA SER A 213 -4.97 16.85 1.61
C SER A 213 -4.82 15.61 0.72
N LEU A 214 -5.92 15.12 0.14
CA LEU A 214 -5.91 14.02 -0.84
C LEU A 214 -5.00 14.35 -2.03
N SER A 215 -5.18 15.52 -2.61
CA SER A 215 -4.42 15.96 -3.78
C SER A 215 -2.93 16.12 -3.47
N ALA A 216 -2.59 16.64 -2.29
CA ALA A 216 -1.20 16.89 -1.91
C ALA A 216 -0.43 15.61 -1.53
N LEU A 217 -1.11 14.60 -0.98
CA LEU A 217 -0.47 13.34 -0.60
C LEU A 217 -0.15 12.43 -1.78
N GLN A 218 -0.65 12.74 -2.99
CA GLN A 218 -0.40 11.98 -4.22
C GLN A 218 -0.54 10.45 -4.01
N LEU A 219 -1.66 10.05 -3.42
CA LEU A 219 -1.92 8.65 -3.10
C LEU A 219 -2.07 7.81 -4.37
N GLY A 220 -1.52 6.60 -4.33
CA GLY A 220 -1.75 5.61 -5.39
C GLY A 220 -3.22 5.17 -5.46
N LYS A 221 -3.60 4.54 -6.56
CA LYS A 221 -4.91 3.91 -6.71
C LYS A 221 -4.92 2.49 -6.16
N GLN A 222 -6.06 2.08 -5.65
CA GLN A 222 -6.34 0.69 -5.31
C GLN A 222 -7.44 0.13 -6.21
N TYR A 223 -7.30 -1.13 -6.57
CA TYR A 223 -8.29 -1.95 -7.24
C TYR A 223 -8.83 -2.95 -6.24
N VAL A 224 -10.14 -2.98 -6.06
CA VAL A 224 -10.77 -3.90 -5.14
C VAL A 224 -11.69 -4.82 -5.91
N CYS A 225 -11.30 -6.07 -6.05
CA CYS A 225 -12.14 -7.10 -6.64
C CYS A 225 -13.21 -7.50 -5.62
N ILE A 226 -14.46 -7.08 -5.85
CA ILE A 226 -15.59 -7.29 -4.92
C ILE A 226 -16.45 -8.49 -5.29
N THR A 227 -16.20 -9.12 -6.45
CA THR A 227 -16.86 -10.37 -6.87
C THR A 227 -15.84 -11.48 -7.10
N GLN A 228 -16.29 -12.74 -7.00
CA GLN A 228 -15.45 -13.88 -7.34
C GLN A 228 -15.05 -13.85 -8.83
N LYS A 229 -15.96 -13.41 -9.71
CA LYS A 229 -15.69 -13.21 -11.13
C LYS A 229 -14.47 -12.33 -11.39
N ALA A 230 -14.30 -11.24 -10.63
CA ALA A 230 -13.12 -10.38 -10.74
C ALA A 230 -11.87 -11.05 -10.17
N CYS A 231 -12.01 -11.78 -9.05
CA CYS A 231 -10.89 -12.53 -8.47
C CYS A 231 -10.38 -13.66 -9.40
N ASP A 232 -11.27 -14.29 -10.16
CA ASP A 232 -10.91 -15.36 -11.12
C ASP A 232 -10.12 -14.84 -12.33
N GLN A 233 -10.15 -13.53 -12.60
CA GLN A 233 -9.36 -12.88 -13.64
C GLN A 233 -7.99 -12.37 -13.16
N LEU A 234 -7.68 -12.57 -11.88
CA LEU A 234 -6.36 -12.29 -11.33
C LEU A 234 -5.38 -13.43 -11.62
N LYS A 235 -4.20 -13.08 -12.08
CA LYS A 235 -3.09 -14.02 -12.24
C LYS A 235 -1.91 -13.56 -11.39
N ILE A 236 -1.36 -14.47 -10.57
CA ILE A 236 -0.11 -14.21 -9.85
C ILE A 236 1.04 -14.34 -10.84
N GLU A 237 1.73 -13.25 -11.12
CA GLU A 237 2.90 -13.21 -12.00
C GLU A 237 4.18 -13.49 -11.22
N ALA A 238 4.27 -12.99 -9.98
CA ALA A 238 5.37 -13.30 -9.07
C ALA A 238 4.95 -13.32 -7.60
N GLU A 239 5.60 -14.18 -6.83
CA GLU A 239 5.60 -14.19 -5.37
C GLU A 239 7.02 -13.86 -4.90
N ILE A 240 7.18 -12.77 -4.16
CA ILE A 240 8.47 -12.25 -3.71
C ILE A 240 8.51 -12.30 -2.17
N PRO A 241 9.28 -13.22 -1.57
CA PRO A 241 9.48 -13.23 -0.13
C PRO A 241 10.39 -12.07 0.28
N LEU A 242 10.01 -11.34 1.32
CA LEU A 242 10.83 -10.26 1.86
C LEU A 242 11.91 -10.81 2.80
N SER A 243 13.16 -10.43 2.55
CA SER A 243 14.24 -10.66 3.49
C SER A 243 14.09 -9.77 4.73
N SER A 244 14.77 -10.11 5.82
CA SER A 244 14.76 -9.28 7.02
C SER A 244 15.36 -7.88 6.77
N LEU A 245 16.36 -7.76 5.91
CA LEU A 245 16.94 -6.48 5.51
C LEU A 245 15.93 -5.60 4.76
N GLU A 246 15.23 -6.17 3.77
CA GLU A 246 14.18 -5.47 3.02
C GLU A 246 13.05 -5.02 3.96
N ARG A 247 12.65 -5.87 4.91
CA ARG A 247 11.63 -5.50 5.90
C ARG A 247 12.07 -4.35 6.81
N GLN A 248 13.28 -4.40 7.38
CA GLN A 248 13.81 -3.32 8.22
C GLN A 248 13.88 -1.99 7.45
N TYR A 249 14.28 -2.03 6.19
CA TYR A 249 14.30 -0.86 5.33
C TYR A 249 12.88 -0.31 5.10
N MET A 250 11.92 -1.17 4.77
CA MET A 250 10.52 -0.77 4.59
C MET A 250 9.89 -0.21 5.88
N GLN A 251 10.26 -0.75 7.05
CA GLN A 251 9.86 -0.18 8.35
C GLN A 251 10.36 1.25 8.53
N SER A 252 11.62 1.53 8.18
CA SER A 252 12.18 2.88 8.28
C SER A 252 11.51 3.86 7.32
N ILE A 253 11.24 3.44 6.08
CA ILE A 253 10.50 4.23 5.08
C ILE A 253 9.06 4.49 5.56
N SER A 254 8.38 3.46 6.06
CA SER A 254 7.01 3.59 6.57
C SER A 254 6.91 4.66 7.66
N LEU A 255 7.85 4.65 8.62
CA LEU A 255 7.89 5.64 9.70
C LEU A 255 8.16 7.06 9.18
N GLN A 256 9.12 7.22 8.25
CA GLN A 256 9.45 8.52 7.66
C GLN A 256 8.30 9.08 6.84
N ASN A 257 7.72 8.29 5.95
CA ASN A 257 6.61 8.69 5.10
C ASN A 257 5.36 9.05 5.92
N ARG A 258 5.09 8.28 6.98
CA ARG A 258 3.99 8.57 7.90
C ARG A 258 4.16 9.91 8.59
N ALA A 259 5.34 10.18 9.16
CA ALA A 259 5.62 11.45 9.84
C ALA A 259 5.53 12.65 8.88
N ALA A 260 6.15 12.55 7.71
CA ALA A 260 6.10 13.59 6.68
C ALA A 260 4.67 13.83 6.17
N GLY A 261 3.91 12.77 5.92
CA GLY A 261 2.53 12.87 5.45
C GLY A 261 1.59 13.49 6.49
N ILE A 262 1.74 13.15 7.76
CA ILE A 262 0.95 13.75 8.85
C ILE A 262 1.28 15.25 8.96
N ALA A 263 2.55 15.64 8.89
CA ALA A 263 2.96 17.04 8.94
C ALA A 263 2.37 17.84 7.77
N LEU A 264 2.44 17.31 6.54
CA LEU A 264 1.84 17.92 5.35
C LEU A 264 0.32 18.06 5.48
N ALA A 265 -0.37 17.02 5.89
CA ALA A 265 -1.82 17.03 6.08
C ALA A 265 -2.24 18.08 7.12
N ASN A 266 -1.53 18.17 8.27
CA ASN A 266 -1.80 19.16 9.30
C ASN A 266 -1.59 20.60 8.80
N ASP A 267 -0.59 20.86 7.95
CA ASP A 267 -0.36 22.17 7.37
C ASP A 267 -1.51 22.58 6.43
N ILE A 268 -1.96 21.65 5.58
CA ILE A 268 -3.09 21.87 4.66
C ILE A 268 -4.39 22.10 5.44
N CYS A 269 -4.66 21.31 6.47
CA CYS A 269 -5.84 21.48 7.31
C CYS A 269 -5.86 22.86 7.99
N ARG A 270 -4.71 23.37 8.42
CA ARG A 270 -4.61 24.74 8.98
C ARG A 270 -4.91 25.81 7.95
N LYS A 271 -4.41 25.67 6.70
CA LYS A 271 -4.63 26.62 5.60
C LYS A 271 -6.10 26.70 5.19
N HIS A 272 -6.81 25.58 5.19
CA HIS A 272 -8.21 25.48 4.73
C HIS A 272 -9.21 25.35 5.88
N ARG A 273 -8.84 25.72 7.10
CA ARG A 273 -9.64 25.53 8.33
C ARG A 273 -11.04 26.15 8.27
N ARG A 274 -11.23 27.21 7.49
CA ARG A 274 -12.50 27.96 7.40
C ARG A 274 -13.22 27.76 6.08
N ASP A 275 -12.70 26.94 5.20
CA ASP A 275 -13.25 26.70 3.87
C ASP A 275 -14.05 25.39 3.85
N GLY A 276 -15.26 25.40 3.30
CA GLY A 276 -16.07 24.21 3.13
C GLY A 276 -16.98 23.89 4.31
N ARG A 277 -17.45 22.62 4.39
CA ARG A 277 -18.39 22.13 5.39
C ARG A 277 -17.77 21.03 6.24
N PHE A 278 -18.17 20.95 7.51
CA PHE A 278 -17.82 19.86 8.39
C PHE A 278 -18.67 18.61 8.11
N PHE A 279 -18.18 17.45 8.53
CA PHE A 279 -18.87 16.18 8.30
C PHE A 279 -20.29 16.18 8.89
N ASP A 280 -20.45 16.68 10.11
CA ASP A 280 -21.73 16.75 10.80
C ASP A 280 -22.74 17.62 10.05
N GLU A 281 -22.32 18.75 9.48
CA GLU A 281 -23.17 19.63 8.67
C GLU A 281 -23.66 18.92 7.40
N ILE A 282 -22.80 18.12 6.77
CA ILE A 282 -23.18 17.31 5.58
C ILE A 282 -24.20 16.23 5.96
N ILE A 283 -24.00 15.61 7.12
CA ILE A 283 -24.91 14.58 7.63
C ILE A 283 -26.27 15.18 8.07
N GLU A 284 -26.27 16.35 8.71
CA GLU A 284 -27.50 17.04 9.11
C GLU A 284 -28.35 17.44 7.91
N ASP A 285 -27.72 17.93 6.83
CA ASP A 285 -28.46 18.25 5.60
C ASP A 285 -29.11 17.00 4.99
N ALA A 286 -28.45 15.85 5.09
CA ALA A 286 -29.04 14.57 4.64
C ALA A 286 -30.31 14.16 5.42
N TYR A 287 -30.47 14.62 6.68
CA TYR A 287 -31.72 14.42 7.44
C TYR A 287 -32.85 15.36 6.99
N LYS A 288 -32.50 16.57 6.50
CA LYS A 288 -33.53 17.55 6.08
C LYS A 288 -34.12 17.23 4.71
N GLU A 289 -33.49 16.36 3.93
CA GLU A 289 -33.97 15.87 2.62
C GLU A 289 -35.00 14.73 2.75
N VAL A 290 -35.38 14.34 3.96
CA VAL A 290 -36.40 13.33 4.29
C VAL A 290 -37.71 14.02 4.60
#